data_2f9357f8d61ed924521314dbb0279761
#
_entry.id   2f9357f8d61ed924521314dbb0279761
#
_cell.length_a   1.000
_cell.length_b   1.000
_cell.length_c   1.000
_cell.angle_alpha   90.00
_cell.angle_beta   90.00
_cell.angle_gamma   90.00
#
_symmetry.space_group_name_H-M   'P 1'
#
loop_
_entity.id
_entity.type
_entity.pdbx_description
1 polymer ?
#
loop_
_entity_poly.entity_id
_entity_poly.type
_entity_poly.pdbx_seq_one_letter_code
_entity_poly.pdbx_strand_id
1 'polypeptide(L)'
;AGNKVVVIGGDNYRIGLGGGSVSSVDTGRYSNGIELNAVQRANPEMQKRAYNLVRALVEEDNNPVVSIHDHGSAGHVNCLSELVEDCGGLIHMDKLPIGDETLSAKEIIANESQERMGLLIDEKHLEHVQRIAERERAPLYVVGETTGDAHFSFVQGDGKKPFDLDVAQMFGHSPKTVMQDETVVRHYEDVTYSQDKIDEYLQRVLQLEAVACKDWLTNKVDRSVTGKIARQQC
;
A
#
# COMPACT_ATOMS: atom_id res chain seq x y z
N ALA A 1 -4.42 -3.23 -21.57
CA ALA A 1 -3.14 -2.66 -22.03
C ALA A 1 -3.27 -1.14 -22.18
N GLY A 2 -2.19 -0.40 -21.95
CA GLY A 2 -2.14 1.06 -22.16
C GLY A 2 -2.46 1.92 -20.94
N ASN A 3 -2.86 1.37 -19.81
CA ASN A 3 -2.93 2.14 -18.58
C ASN A 3 -1.53 2.53 -18.13
N LYS A 4 -1.41 3.74 -17.57
CA LYS A 4 -0.14 4.21 -17.02
C LYS A 4 0.07 3.68 -15.62
N VAL A 5 1.28 3.19 -15.38
CA VAL A 5 1.74 2.82 -14.03
C VAL A 5 2.34 4.06 -13.39
N VAL A 6 1.76 4.45 -12.28
CA VAL A 6 2.11 5.68 -11.56
C VAL A 6 2.57 5.33 -10.15
N VAL A 7 3.65 5.94 -9.70
CA VAL A 7 4.13 5.89 -8.32
C VAL A 7 3.95 7.26 -7.69
N ILE A 8 3.41 7.31 -6.49
CA ILE A 8 3.30 8.53 -5.68
C ILE A 8 4.09 8.36 -4.38
N GLY A 9 4.58 9.46 -3.83
CA GLY A 9 5.27 9.48 -2.53
C GLY A 9 6.78 9.68 -2.60
N GLY A 10 7.48 9.18 -1.58
CA GLY A 10 8.88 9.51 -1.34
C GLY A 10 9.90 8.81 -2.24
N ASP A 11 11.11 9.37 -2.27
CA ASP A 11 12.23 8.85 -3.05
C ASP A 11 12.87 7.60 -2.43
N ASN A 12 13.59 6.83 -3.23
CA ASN A 12 14.39 5.71 -2.76
C ASN A 12 15.69 6.21 -2.09
N TYR A 13 15.90 5.74 -0.89
CA TYR A 13 17.16 5.88 -0.15
C TYR A 13 17.65 4.52 0.32
N ARG A 14 18.86 4.44 0.87
CA ARG A 14 19.43 3.20 1.39
C ARG A 14 18.66 2.62 2.58
N ILE A 15 17.92 3.45 3.31
CA ILE A 15 17.00 3.01 4.35
C ILE A 15 15.79 2.28 3.71
N GLY A 16 15.30 1.22 4.36
CA GLY A 16 14.27 0.34 3.81
C GLY A 16 14.80 -0.85 3.03
N LEU A 17 16.13 -0.99 2.89
CA LEU A 17 16.74 -2.17 2.30
C LEU A 17 16.60 -3.37 3.25
N GLY A 18 16.03 -4.46 2.72
CA GLY A 18 15.72 -5.65 3.50
C GLY A 18 14.39 -5.61 4.23
N GLY A 19 13.85 -4.42 4.53
CA GLY A 19 12.51 -4.18 5.01
C GLY A 19 11.95 -5.22 5.98
N GLY A 20 10.76 -5.72 5.73
CA GLY A 20 10.09 -6.71 6.54
C GLY A 20 10.85 -8.03 6.72
N SER A 21 11.67 -8.44 5.77
CA SER A 21 12.49 -9.65 5.88
C SER A 21 13.54 -9.56 6.99
N VAL A 22 14.09 -8.37 7.21
CA VAL A 22 15.10 -8.12 8.25
C VAL A 22 14.44 -7.75 9.57
N SER A 23 13.40 -6.92 9.55
CA SER A 23 12.70 -6.48 10.77
C SER A 23 11.88 -7.59 11.44
N SER A 24 11.58 -8.68 10.72
CA SER A 24 10.80 -9.82 11.23
C SER A 24 11.65 -10.91 11.91
N VAL A 25 12.96 -10.74 12.00
CA VAL A 25 13.87 -11.69 12.66
C VAL A 25 14.43 -11.11 13.96
N ASP A 26 15.04 -11.98 14.79
CA ASP A 26 15.64 -11.55 16.04
C ASP A 26 16.78 -10.54 15.81
N THR A 27 16.83 -9.51 16.61
CA THR A 27 17.90 -8.49 16.58
C THR A 27 19.25 -9.14 16.80
N GLY A 28 20.24 -8.75 16.00
CA GLY A 28 21.59 -9.30 16.03
C GLY A 28 21.83 -10.46 15.06
N ARG A 29 20.82 -10.86 14.27
CA ARG A 29 20.95 -11.89 13.25
C ARG A 29 21.72 -11.41 12.02
N TYR A 30 21.61 -10.13 11.71
CA TYR A 30 22.32 -9.46 10.62
C TYR A 30 23.34 -8.46 11.15
N SER A 31 24.18 -7.93 10.29
CA SER A 31 25.08 -6.85 10.67
C SER A 31 24.29 -5.58 11.04
N ASN A 32 24.85 -4.77 11.94
CA ASN A 32 24.22 -3.50 12.36
C ASN A 32 23.86 -2.59 11.17
N GLY A 33 24.66 -2.57 10.11
CA GLY A 33 24.39 -1.78 8.91
C GLY A 33 23.11 -2.21 8.19
N ILE A 34 22.82 -3.51 8.17
CA ILE A 34 21.59 -4.06 7.57
C ILE A 34 20.39 -3.79 8.49
N GLU A 35 20.52 -4.08 9.77
CA GLU A 35 19.41 -3.92 10.73
C GLU A 35 19.01 -2.45 10.90
N LEU A 36 19.96 -1.53 10.97
CA LEU A 36 19.67 -0.10 11.10
C LEU A 36 19.03 0.52 9.85
N ASN A 37 19.24 -0.09 8.68
CA ASN A 37 18.67 0.37 7.43
C ASN A 37 17.43 -0.45 6.98
N ALA A 38 17.03 -1.45 7.73
CA ALA A 38 15.90 -2.31 7.38
C ALA A 38 14.55 -1.63 7.53
N VAL A 39 14.41 -0.75 8.53
CA VAL A 39 13.14 -0.11 8.88
C VAL A 39 13.10 1.31 8.36
N GLN A 40 12.02 1.65 7.70
CA GLN A 40 11.74 3.01 7.25
C GLN A 40 11.59 3.97 8.44
N ARG A 41 11.90 5.24 8.19
CA ARG A 41 11.63 6.33 9.13
C ARG A 41 10.26 6.93 8.84
N ALA A 42 9.53 7.31 9.88
CA ALA A 42 8.26 7.99 9.70
C ALA A 42 8.44 9.33 8.97
N ASN A 43 7.62 9.56 7.94
CA ASN A 43 7.51 10.83 7.24
C ASN A 43 6.04 11.28 7.18
N PRO A 44 5.53 11.87 8.28
CA PRO A 44 4.11 12.22 8.40
C PRO A 44 3.67 13.27 7.39
N GLU A 45 4.57 14.13 6.92
CA GLU A 45 4.25 15.11 5.88
C GLU A 45 4.01 14.42 4.54
N MET A 46 4.90 13.52 4.11
CA MET A 46 4.72 12.75 2.88
C MET A 46 3.49 11.87 2.94
N GLN A 47 3.26 11.19 4.07
CA GLN A 47 2.06 10.41 4.30
C GLN A 47 0.79 11.24 4.10
N LYS A 48 0.75 12.43 4.68
CA LYS A 48 -0.43 13.30 4.55
C LYS A 48 -0.64 13.77 3.12
N ARG A 49 0.42 14.09 2.39
CA ARG A 49 0.35 14.49 0.98
C ARG A 49 -0.17 13.34 0.09
N ALA A 50 0.41 12.15 0.23
CA ALA A 50 -0.03 10.95 -0.50
C ALA A 50 -1.48 10.59 -0.15
N TYR A 51 -1.84 10.61 1.13
CA TYR A 51 -3.20 10.39 1.61
C TYR A 51 -4.21 11.38 0.99
N ASN A 52 -3.88 12.68 0.98
CA ASN A 52 -4.77 13.69 0.41
C ASN A 52 -5.00 13.47 -1.08
N LEU A 53 -3.94 13.12 -1.83
CA LEU A 53 -4.05 12.80 -3.25
C LEU A 53 -4.98 11.60 -3.47
N VAL A 54 -4.70 10.47 -2.81
CA VAL A 54 -5.51 9.25 -2.95
C VAL A 54 -6.96 9.53 -2.58
N ARG A 55 -7.18 10.19 -1.45
CA ARG A 55 -8.53 10.53 -0.99
C ARG A 55 -9.28 11.40 -1.98
N ALA A 56 -8.63 12.42 -2.53
CA ALA A 56 -9.25 13.30 -3.52
C ALA A 56 -9.71 12.53 -4.77
N LEU A 57 -8.91 11.55 -5.23
CA LEU A 57 -9.23 10.75 -6.41
C LEU A 57 -10.37 9.75 -6.15
N VAL A 58 -10.36 9.08 -5.00
CA VAL A 58 -11.36 8.02 -4.71
C VAL A 58 -12.71 8.57 -4.23
N GLU A 59 -12.75 9.83 -3.79
CA GLU A 59 -14.00 10.52 -3.41
C GLU A 59 -14.70 11.19 -4.61
N GLU A 60 -14.12 11.15 -5.82
CA GLU A 60 -14.77 11.67 -7.02
C GLU A 60 -15.87 10.73 -7.51
N ASP A 61 -16.96 11.30 -8.05
CA ASP A 61 -18.04 10.53 -8.68
C ASP A 61 -17.54 9.62 -9.81
N ASN A 62 -16.51 10.08 -10.54
CA ASN A 62 -15.82 9.34 -11.59
C ASN A 62 -14.38 9.05 -11.17
N ASN A 63 -14.20 8.11 -10.26
CA ASN A 63 -12.89 7.71 -9.78
C ASN A 63 -11.95 7.33 -10.93
N PRO A 64 -10.81 8.05 -11.14
CA PRO A 64 -9.87 7.77 -12.23
C PRO A 64 -8.92 6.60 -11.94
N VAL A 65 -8.91 6.08 -10.72
CA VAL A 65 -8.00 5.00 -10.28
C VAL A 65 -8.55 3.65 -10.69
N VAL A 66 -7.84 2.95 -11.55
CA VAL A 66 -8.19 1.59 -11.99
C VAL A 66 -7.82 0.56 -10.92
N SER A 67 -6.63 0.69 -10.35
CA SER A 67 -6.11 -0.16 -9.25
C SER A 67 -5.10 0.63 -8.44
N ILE A 68 -4.91 0.23 -7.18
CA ILE A 68 -3.97 0.84 -6.24
C ILE A 68 -3.39 -0.22 -5.31
N HIS A 69 -2.07 -0.15 -5.08
CA HIS A 69 -1.35 -0.99 -4.13
C HIS A 69 -0.35 -0.16 -3.31
N ASP A 70 -0.09 -0.58 -2.09
CA ASP A 70 0.97 0.01 -1.28
C ASP A 70 2.36 -0.51 -1.69
N HIS A 71 3.41 0.23 -1.33
CA HIS A 71 4.79 -0.20 -1.44
C HIS A 71 5.26 -0.78 -0.10
N GLY A 72 4.73 -1.93 0.27
CA GLY A 72 5.16 -2.67 1.44
C GLY A 72 6.46 -3.44 1.20
N SER A 73 6.52 -4.65 1.72
CA SER A 73 7.68 -5.55 1.60
C SER A 73 8.11 -5.75 0.15
N ALA A 74 9.41 -5.77 -0.10
CA ALA A 74 10.04 -5.84 -1.42
C ALA A 74 9.77 -4.63 -2.35
N GLY A 75 9.20 -3.55 -1.86
CA GLY A 75 9.16 -2.25 -2.54
C GLY A 75 8.48 -2.25 -3.91
N HIS A 76 9.16 -1.69 -4.92
CA HIS A 76 8.60 -1.57 -6.26
C HIS A 76 8.27 -2.90 -6.92
N VAL A 77 9.09 -3.94 -6.71
CA VAL A 77 8.83 -5.22 -7.39
C VAL A 77 7.53 -5.84 -6.93
N ASN A 78 7.22 -5.81 -5.65
CA ASN A 78 5.98 -6.36 -5.15
C ASN A 78 4.78 -5.51 -5.57
N CYS A 79 4.77 -4.24 -5.19
CA CYS A 79 3.67 -3.33 -5.48
C CYS A 79 3.31 -3.27 -6.97
N LEU A 80 4.32 -3.05 -7.83
CA LEU A 80 4.06 -2.83 -9.25
C LEU A 80 3.73 -4.13 -10.01
N SER A 81 4.23 -5.28 -9.54
CA SER A 81 3.82 -6.56 -10.12
C SER A 81 2.38 -6.92 -9.77
N GLU A 82 1.96 -6.69 -8.52
CA GLU A 82 0.57 -6.91 -8.10
C GLU A 82 -0.40 -6.01 -8.85
N LEU A 83 -0.02 -4.75 -9.12
CA LEU A 83 -0.82 -3.84 -9.94
C LEU A 83 -1.11 -4.35 -11.35
N VAL A 84 -0.19 -5.12 -11.93
CA VAL A 84 -0.26 -5.56 -13.33
C VAL A 84 -0.40 -7.07 -13.47
N GLU A 85 -0.74 -7.80 -12.40
CA GLU A 85 -0.78 -9.26 -12.39
C GLU A 85 -1.70 -9.87 -13.46
N ASP A 86 -2.79 -9.19 -13.81
CA ASP A 86 -3.72 -9.66 -14.83
C ASP A 86 -3.28 -9.38 -16.27
N CYS A 87 -2.29 -8.51 -16.48
CA CYS A 87 -2.01 -8.00 -17.83
C CYS A 87 -0.52 -7.86 -18.19
N GLY A 88 0.37 -7.90 -17.21
CA GLY A 88 1.76 -7.57 -17.41
C GLY A 88 2.05 -6.07 -17.50
N GLY A 89 3.33 -5.69 -17.36
CA GLY A 89 3.74 -4.29 -17.37
C GLY A 89 5.22 -4.09 -17.61
N LEU A 90 5.54 -2.93 -18.16
CA LEU A 90 6.89 -2.45 -18.39
C LEU A 90 7.17 -1.22 -17.53
N ILE A 91 8.19 -1.32 -16.67
CA ILE A 91 8.61 -0.25 -15.77
C ILE A 91 9.96 0.33 -16.21
N HIS A 92 10.02 1.63 -16.39
CA HIS A 92 11.24 2.36 -16.73
C HIS A 92 11.98 2.79 -15.45
N MET A 93 13.12 2.21 -15.19
CA MET A 93 13.88 2.47 -13.95
C MET A 93 14.40 3.90 -13.84
N ASP A 94 14.69 4.52 -14.95
CA ASP A 94 15.12 5.93 -15.05
C ASP A 94 14.01 6.94 -14.68
N LYS A 95 12.78 6.46 -14.59
CA LYS A 95 11.61 7.26 -14.15
C LYS A 95 11.20 7.03 -12.70
N LEU A 96 11.86 6.09 -12.02
CA LEU A 96 11.61 5.86 -10.61
C LEU A 96 12.21 6.98 -9.76
N PRO A 97 11.56 7.36 -8.64
CA PRO A 97 12.11 8.37 -7.74
C PRO A 97 13.31 7.82 -6.98
N ILE A 98 14.49 8.36 -7.23
CA ILE A 98 15.74 7.94 -6.62
C ILE A 98 16.36 9.12 -5.88
N GLY A 99 16.49 8.98 -4.55
CA GLY A 99 17.13 9.97 -3.69
C GLY A 99 18.61 9.67 -3.38
N ASP A 100 19.04 8.42 -3.55
CA ASP A 100 20.44 7.99 -3.43
C ASP A 100 20.89 7.32 -4.73
N GLU A 101 21.62 8.06 -5.55
CA GLU A 101 22.12 7.60 -6.85
C GLU A 101 23.17 6.47 -6.76
N THR A 102 23.65 6.15 -5.54
CA THR A 102 24.59 5.04 -5.33
C THR A 102 23.90 3.68 -5.21
N LEU A 103 22.56 3.65 -5.21
CA LEU A 103 21.81 2.40 -5.17
C LEU A 103 21.97 1.61 -6.47
N SER A 104 22.20 0.31 -6.34
CA SER A 104 22.16 -0.62 -7.47
C SER A 104 20.73 -0.83 -7.96
N ALA A 105 20.58 -1.34 -9.17
CA ALA A 105 19.26 -1.68 -9.73
C ALA A 105 18.44 -2.60 -8.80
N LYS A 106 19.06 -3.60 -8.19
CA LYS A 106 18.46 -4.52 -7.24
C LYS A 106 17.93 -3.79 -5.99
N GLU A 107 18.74 -2.89 -5.45
CA GLU A 107 18.35 -2.10 -4.28
C GLU A 107 17.20 -1.14 -4.59
N ILE A 108 17.19 -0.51 -5.77
CA ILE A 108 16.10 0.36 -6.21
C ILE A 108 14.77 -0.45 -6.32
N ILE A 109 14.81 -1.60 -6.98
CA ILE A 109 13.63 -2.43 -7.25
C ILE A 109 13.01 -2.95 -5.95
N ALA A 110 13.85 -3.38 -4.98
CA ALA A 110 13.40 -4.04 -3.75
C ALA A 110 13.32 -3.12 -2.53
N ASN A 111 13.52 -1.82 -2.69
CA ASN A 111 13.57 -0.88 -1.57
C ASN A 111 12.18 -0.52 -1.05
N GLU A 112 11.96 -0.75 0.22
CA GLU A 112 10.74 -0.32 0.95
C GLU A 112 10.86 1.14 1.38
N SER A 113 10.82 2.08 0.47
CA SER A 113 10.83 3.50 0.82
C SER A 113 9.48 3.97 1.32
N GLN A 114 9.53 5.05 2.08
CA GLN A 114 8.42 5.57 2.83
C GLN A 114 7.30 6.14 1.98
N GLU A 115 6.07 5.92 2.47
CA GLU A 115 4.87 6.63 2.08
C GLU A 115 4.66 6.63 0.57
N ARG A 116 4.79 5.44 -0.04
CA ARG A 116 4.56 5.26 -1.47
C ARG A 116 3.37 4.39 -1.75
N MET A 117 2.69 4.72 -2.84
CA MET A 117 1.63 3.91 -3.43
C MET A 117 1.86 3.78 -4.92
N GLY A 118 1.49 2.64 -5.48
CA GLY A 118 1.42 2.42 -6.91
C GLY A 118 -0.03 2.50 -7.39
N LEU A 119 -0.28 3.13 -8.54
CA LEU A 119 -1.60 3.26 -9.12
C LEU A 119 -1.59 2.88 -10.61
N LEU A 120 -2.69 2.31 -11.08
CA LEU A 120 -3.00 2.26 -12.51
C LEU A 120 -3.99 3.36 -12.84
N ILE A 121 -3.64 4.19 -13.84
CA ILE A 121 -4.46 5.31 -14.32
C ILE A 121 -4.65 5.17 -15.81
N ASP A 122 -5.90 5.27 -16.30
CA ASP A 122 -6.16 5.41 -17.73
C ASP A 122 -5.52 6.71 -18.23
N GLU A 123 -4.80 6.65 -19.35
CA GLU A 123 -4.05 7.78 -19.90
C GLU A 123 -4.89 9.06 -20.05
N LYS A 124 -6.17 8.92 -20.41
CA LYS A 124 -7.09 10.06 -20.52
C LYS A 124 -7.31 10.85 -19.23
N HIS A 125 -7.07 10.22 -18.07
CA HIS A 125 -7.22 10.86 -16.77
C HIS A 125 -5.90 11.36 -16.16
N LEU A 126 -4.78 11.08 -16.80
CA LEU A 126 -3.45 11.36 -16.24
C LEU A 126 -3.25 12.85 -15.92
N GLU A 127 -3.63 13.74 -16.82
CA GLU A 127 -3.50 15.20 -16.61
C GLU A 127 -4.33 15.68 -15.42
N HIS A 128 -5.53 15.12 -15.24
CA HIS A 128 -6.37 15.43 -14.09
C HIS A 128 -5.73 14.98 -12.77
N VAL A 129 -5.22 13.75 -12.74
CA VAL A 129 -4.51 13.20 -11.58
C VAL A 129 -3.27 14.02 -11.22
N GLN A 130 -2.49 14.44 -12.24
CA GLN A 130 -1.32 15.30 -12.05
C GLN A 130 -1.68 16.65 -11.41
N ARG A 131 -2.76 17.29 -11.85
CA ARG A 131 -3.23 18.57 -11.27
C ARG A 131 -3.61 18.41 -9.78
N ILE A 132 -4.23 17.30 -9.42
CA ILE A 132 -4.55 17.02 -8.01
C ILE A 132 -3.27 16.77 -7.21
N ALA A 133 -2.34 15.99 -7.76
CA ALA A 133 -1.04 15.74 -7.13
C ALA A 133 -0.26 17.02 -6.86
N GLU A 134 -0.24 17.96 -7.81
CA GLU A 134 0.37 19.28 -7.65
C GLU A 134 -0.33 20.10 -6.55
N ARG A 135 -1.66 20.11 -6.53
CA ARG A 135 -2.44 20.80 -5.50
C ARG A 135 -2.11 20.28 -4.10
N GLU A 136 -2.02 18.97 -3.94
CA GLU A 136 -1.72 18.33 -2.65
C GLU A 136 -0.21 18.25 -2.36
N ARG A 137 0.63 18.72 -3.30
CA ARG A 137 2.10 18.65 -3.21
C ARG A 137 2.61 17.20 -3.05
N ALA A 138 1.85 16.24 -3.56
CA ALA A 138 2.21 14.83 -3.56
C ALA A 138 3.08 14.56 -4.79
N PRO A 139 4.34 14.10 -4.62
CA PRO A 139 5.16 13.70 -5.77
C PRO A 139 4.45 12.58 -6.55
N LEU A 140 4.45 12.70 -7.89
CA LEU A 140 3.83 11.74 -8.78
C LEU A 140 4.75 11.47 -9.97
N TYR A 141 4.98 10.19 -10.25
CA TYR A 141 5.89 9.72 -11.27
C TYR A 141 5.18 8.72 -12.17
N VAL A 142 5.15 8.97 -13.48
CA VAL A 142 4.66 8.02 -14.48
C VAL A 142 5.81 7.10 -14.84
N VAL A 143 5.85 5.92 -14.26
CA VAL A 143 7.03 5.04 -14.29
C VAL A 143 6.94 3.93 -15.35
N GLY A 144 5.76 3.68 -15.90
CA GLY A 144 5.57 2.61 -16.85
C GLY A 144 4.17 2.52 -17.41
N GLU A 145 3.88 1.39 -18.02
CA GLU A 145 2.59 1.10 -18.62
C GLU A 145 2.26 -0.39 -18.60
N THR A 146 0.97 -0.72 -18.69
CA THR A 146 0.50 -2.09 -18.84
C THR A 146 0.65 -2.57 -20.27
N THR A 147 1.20 -3.77 -20.47
CA THR A 147 1.57 -4.32 -21.79
C THR A 147 0.52 -5.23 -22.38
N GLY A 148 -0.18 -6.00 -21.56
CA GLY A 148 -1.20 -6.96 -22.02
C GLY A 148 -0.62 -8.32 -22.45
N ASP A 149 0.67 -8.56 -22.24
CA ASP A 149 1.38 -9.77 -22.61
C ASP A 149 1.63 -10.75 -21.45
N ALA A 150 1.10 -10.41 -20.25
CA ALA A 150 1.31 -11.15 -19.01
C ALA A 150 2.79 -11.29 -18.63
N HIS A 151 3.62 -10.33 -19.03
CA HIS A 151 5.04 -10.27 -18.71
C HIS A 151 5.35 -9.02 -17.89
N PHE A 152 6.17 -9.14 -16.85
CA PHE A 152 6.54 -8.00 -16.00
C PHE A 152 8.04 -7.76 -16.03
N SER A 153 8.44 -6.54 -16.36
CA SER A 153 9.84 -6.18 -16.47
C SER A 153 10.17 -4.78 -15.99
N PHE A 154 11.39 -4.65 -15.42
CA PHE A 154 12.05 -3.37 -15.21
C PHE A 154 13.11 -3.20 -16.29
N VAL A 155 13.12 -2.07 -16.97
CA VAL A 155 14.09 -1.72 -18.00
C VAL A 155 14.90 -0.50 -17.60
N GLN A 156 16.23 -0.58 -17.76
CA GLN A 156 17.15 0.55 -17.62
C GLN A 156 17.28 1.34 -18.92
N GLY A 157 17.77 2.58 -18.85
CA GLY A 157 17.95 3.42 -20.04
C GLY A 157 18.91 2.84 -21.08
N ASP A 158 19.80 1.91 -20.70
CA ASP A 158 20.68 1.16 -21.61
C ASP A 158 20.02 -0.09 -22.22
N GLY A 159 18.76 -0.33 -21.92
CA GLY A 159 17.96 -1.46 -22.41
C GLY A 159 18.13 -2.76 -21.61
N LYS A 160 18.99 -2.79 -20.59
CA LYS A 160 19.10 -3.96 -19.71
C LYS A 160 17.84 -4.11 -18.89
N LYS A 161 17.46 -5.36 -18.67
CA LYS A 161 16.32 -5.74 -17.84
C LYS A 161 16.80 -6.49 -16.59
N PRO A 162 17.06 -5.80 -15.49
CA PRO A 162 17.50 -6.45 -14.24
C PRO A 162 16.42 -7.33 -13.61
N PHE A 163 15.18 -7.16 -14.01
CA PHE A 163 14.05 -8.02 -13.69
C PHE A 163 13.17 -8.22 -14.93
N ASP A 164 12.90 -9.47 -15.30
CA ASP A 164 12.19 -9.82 -16.53
C ASP A 164 11.58 -11.23 -16.39
N LEU A 165 10.30 -11.33 -16.00
CA LEU A 165 9.62 -12.59 -15.70
C LEU A 165 8.17 -12.59 -16.18
N ASP A 166 7.67 -13.78 -16.52
CA ASP A 166 6.25 -13.98 -16.69
C ASP A 166 5.51 -13.84 -15.36
N VAL A 167 4.36 -13.18 -15.38
CA VAL A 167 3.51 -12.99 -14.20
C VAL A 167 3.15 -14.32 -13.55
N ALA A 168 2.86 -15.37 -14.35
CA ALA A 168 2.56 -16.69 -13.86
C ALA A 168 3.72 -17.36 -13.09
N GLN A 169 4.97 -17.01 -13.41
CA GLN A 169 6.14 -17.50 -12.66
C GLN A 169 6.31 -16.78 -11.32
N MET A 170 5.87 -15.52 -11.24
CA MET A 170 5.95 -14.73 -10.02
C MET A 170 4.90 -15.13 -8.98
N PHE A 171 3.64 -15.25 -9.42
CA PHE A 171 2.51 -15.48 -8.51
C PHE A 171 2.11 -16.96 -8.41
N GLY A 172 2.48 -17.78 -9.40
CA GLY A 172 2.10 -19.17 -9.45
C GLY A 172 0.57 -19.34 -9.56
N HIS A 173 0.10 -20.49 -9.11
CA HIS A 173 -1.33 -20.79 -9.04
C HIS A 173 -1.65 -21.40 -7.68
N SER A 174 -2.40 -20.68 -6.89
CA SER A 174 -2.96 -21.23 -5.65
C SER A 174 -3.95 -22.36 -5.97
N PRO A 175 -4.01 -23.44 -5.16
CA PRO A 175 -5.05 -24.43 -5.28
C PRO A 175 -6.43 -23.77 -5.22
N LYS A 176 -7.33 -24.19 -6.10
CA LYS A 176 -8.69 -23.68 -6.12
C LYS A 176 -9.39 -24.01 -4.80
N THR A 177 -9.71 -22.97 -4.03
CA THR A 177 -10.52 -23.12 -2.83
C THR A 177 -12.00 -23.01 -3.20
N VAL A 178 -12.76 -24.04 -2.87
CA VAL A 178 -14.23 -24.02 -3.03
C VAL A 178 -14.83 -23.84 -1.66
N MET A 179 -15.45 -22.68 -1.43
CA MET A 179 -16.23 -22.41 -0.22
C MET A 179 -17.71 -22.60 -0.56
N GLN A 180 -18.38 -23.43 0.23
CA GLN A 180 -19.83 -23.58 0.17
C GLN A 180 -20.40 -23.03 1.46
N ASP A 181 -21.31 -22.09 1.34
CA ASP A 181 -21.99 -21.48 2.47
C ASP A 181 -23.49 -21.40 2.19
N GLU A 182 -24.28 -21.48 3.26
CA GLU A 182 -25.71 -21.29 3.19
C GLU A 182 -26.05 -19.90 3.73
N THR A 183 -26.64 -19.07 2.88
CA THR A 183 -27.07 -17.74 3.30
C THR A 183 -28.24 -17.85 4.30
N VAL A 184 -27.96 -17.51 5.54
CA VAL A 184 -29.00 -17.39 6.57
C VAL A 184 -29.62 -16.00 6.49
N VAL A 185 -30.79 -15.90 5.90
CA VAL A 185 -31.55 -14.65 5.87
C VAL A 185 -32.20 -14.46 7.25
N ARG A 186 -31.75 -13.46 7.97
CA ARG A 186 -32.38 -13.04 9.24
C ARG A 186 -33.25 -11.82 8.98
N HIS A 187 -34.47 -11.87 9.43
CA HIS A 187 -35.32 -10.71 9.47
C HIS A 187 -35.13 -10.00 10.82
N TYR A 188 -34.76 -8.75 10.75
CA TYR A 188 -34.68 -7.88 11.91
C TYR A 188 -35.87 -6.91 11.86
N GLU A 189 -36.39 -6.55 13.02
CA GLU A 189 -37.38 -5.48 13.08
C GLU A 189 -36.78 -4.17 12.60
N ASP A 190 -37.56 -3.39 11.88
CA ASP A 190 -37.14 -2.07 11.43
C ASP A 190 -36.83 -1.17 12.63
N VAL A 191 -35.70 -0.47 12.55
CA VAL A 191 -35.33 0.47 13.60
C VAL A 191 -36.28 1.67 13.56
N THR A 192 -37.00 1.85 14.64
CA THR A 192 -37.87 3.05 14.82
C THR A 192 -37.15 4.08 15.68
N TYR A 193 -37.12 5.32 15.23
CA TYR A 193 -36.54 6.44 15.97
C TYR A 193 -37.38 7.70 15.84
N SER A 194 -37.25 8.59 16.78
CA SER A 194 -37.94 9.85 16.84
C SER A 194 -36.96 11.01 16.85
N GLN A 195 -37.14 12.01 15.98
CA GLN A 195 -36.20 13.12 15.81
C GLN A 195 -36.03 13.98 17.07
N ASP A 196 -37.06 14.07 17.88
CA ASP A 196 -37.08 14.78 19.16
C ASP A 196 -36.23 14.10 20.25
N LYS A 197 -35.78 12.85 20.01
CA LYS A 197 -34.98 12.07 20.94
C LYS A 197 -33.51 11.91 20.53
N ILE A 198 -33.02 12.70 19.58
CA ILE A 198 -31.64 12.61 19.07
C ILE A 198 -30.63 12.73 20.20
N ASP A 199 -30.83 13.64 21.14
CA ASP A 199 -29.88 13.83 22.26
C ASP A 199 -29.86 12.60 23.18
N GLU A 200 -31.01 11.97 23.42
CA GLU A 200 -31.10 10.73 24.20
C GLU A 200 -30.35 9.59 23.48
N TYR A 201 -30.56 9.45 22.17
CA TYR A 201 -29.86 8.42 21.38
C TYR A 201 -28.35 8.63 21.34
N LEU A 202 -27.91 9.88 21.17
CA LEU A 202 -26.48 10.23 21.24
C LEU A 202 -25.88 9.84 22.60
N GLN A 203 -26.58 10.18 23.69
CA GLN A 203 -26.13 9.81 25.03
C GLN A 203 -26.00 8.30 25.20
N ARG A 204 -26.96 7.53 24.71
CA ARG A 204 -26.93 6.07 24.76
C ARG A 204 -25.79 5.49 23.95
N VAL A 205 -25.54 6.02 22.74
CA VAL A 205 -24.41 5.57 21.89
C VAL A 205 -23.08 5.87 22.57
N LEU A 206 -22.93 7.06 23.16
CA LEU A 206 -21.71 7.43 23.89
C LEU A 206 -21.48 6.61 25.17
N GLN A 207 -22.49 5.93 25.68
CA GLN A 207 -22.38 5.02 26.83
C GLN A 207 -22.09 3.57 26.44
N LEU A 208 -22.15 3.22 25.16
CA LEU A 208 -21.78 1.88 24.72
C LEU A 208 -20.29 1.63 25.03
N GLU A 209 -19.96 0.47 25.57
CA GLU A 209 -18.60 0.08 25.89
C GLU A 209 -17.66 0.23 24.68
N ALA A 210 -18.09 -0.23 23.53
CA ALA A 210 -17.32 -0.15 22.29
C ALA A 210 -17.03 1.30 21.82
N VAL A 211 -17.82 2.29 22.26
CA VAL A 211 -17.66 3.70 21.89
C VAL A 211 -16.93 4.49 22.96
N ALA A 212 -17.34 4.34 24.21
CA ALA A 212 -16.85 5.17 25.33
C ALA A 212 -15.58 4.63 25.98
N CYS A 213 -15.45 3.31 26.06
CA CYS A 213 -14.32 2.67 26.75
C CYS A 213 -13.33 2.08 25.74
N LYS A 214 -12.12 2.63 25.71
CA LYS A 214 -11.00 2.12 24.91
C LYS A 214 -10.01 1.27 25.70
N ASP A 215 -10.29 1.00 26.97
CA ASP A 215 -9.39 0.27 27.86
C ASP A 215 -9.00 -1.11 27.32
N TRP A 216 -9.90 -1.82 26.72
CA TRP A 216 -9.58 -3.12 26.14
C TRP A 216 -8.63 -3.01 24.94
N LEU A 217 -8.77 -1.96 24.10
CA LEU A 217 -7.84 -1.69 23.00
C LEU A 217 -6.45 -1.36 23.55
N THR A 218 -6.37 -0.37 24.44
CA THR A 218 -5.09 0.12 24.95
C THR A 218 -4.42 -0.83 25.95
N ASN A 219 -5.20 -1.58 26.73
CA ASN A 219 -4.66 -2.44 27.77
C ASN A 219 -4.54 -3.91 27.37
N LYS A 220 -5.28 -4.37 26.36
CA LYS A 220 -5.26 -5.77 25.93
C LYS A 220 -4.76 -5.94 24.51
N VAL A 221 -5.29 -5.22 23.54
CA VAL A 221 -4.89 -5.39 22.13
C VAL A 221 -3.50 -4.84 21.89
N ASP A 222 -3.26 -3.57 22.24
CA ASP A 222 -1.97 -2.92 21.99
C ASP A 222 -0.83 -3.48 22.85
N ARG A 223 -1.13 -3.93 24.07
CA ARG A 223 -0.14 -4.48 25.01
C ARG A 223 0.00 -6.00 24.95
N SER A 224 -0.93 -6.66 24.27
CA SER A 224 -1.03 -8.11 24.21
C SER A 224 -1.24 -8.56 22.78
N VAL A 225 -0.39 -8.08 21.87
CA VAL A 225 -0.41 -8.51 20.47
C VAL A 225 -0.48 -10.03 20.39
N THR A 226 -1.49 -10.58 19.72
CA THR A 226 -1.88 -12.00 19.69
C THR A 226 -2.68 -12.52 20.90
N GLY A 227 -2.87 -11.76 21.96
CA GLY A 227 -3.68 -12.17 23.13
C GLY A 227 -3.13 -13.31 23.99
N LYS A 228 -1.92 -13.79 23.71
CA LYS A 228 -1.30 -14.96 24.37
C LYS A 228 -0.01 -14.61 25.12
N ILE A 229 0.06 -13.47 25.74
CA ILE A 229 1.23 -13.11 26.54
C ILE A 229 1.02 -13.42 28.01
N ALA A 230 2.04 -13.97 28.67
CA ALA A 230 2.01 -14.29 30.09
C ALA A 230 2.05 -13.04 30.99
N ARG A 231 2.59 -11.93 30.48
CA ARG A 231 2.71 -10.65 31.18
C ARG A 231 2.61 -9.49 30.21
N GLN A 232 1.80 -8.50 30.54
CA GLN A 232 1.70 -7.27 29.76
C GLN A 232 2.98 -6.44 29.88
N GLN A 233 3.29 -5.66 28.83
CA GLN A 233 4.32 -4.65 28.94
C GLN A 233 3.98 -3.65 30.03
N CYS A 234 4.98 -3.35 30.84
CA CYS A 234 4.88 -2.36 31.93
C CYS A 234 5.20 -0.97 31.38
#